data_1aee319013af406eb4deb6790ebc6875
#
_entry.id   1aee319013af406eb4deb6790ebc6875
#
_cell.length_a   1.000
_cell.length_b   1.000
_cell.length_c   1.000
_cell.angle_alpha   90.00
_cell.angle_beta   90.00
_cell.angle_gamma   90.00
#
_symmetry.space_group_name_H-M   'P 1'
#
loop_
_entity.id
_entity.type
_entity.pdbx_description
1 polymer ?
#
loop_
_entity_poly.entity_id
_entity_poly.type
_entity_poly.pdbx_seq_one_letter_code
_entity_poly.pdbx_strand_id
1 'polypeptide(L)'
;MENPILYVERIMWLLREGGVDEGSVRRTGEMLGTPVKRVDALKARYSDVFSRFIEKRCSEAGSQYVVCIYSWNRRKSFRVFPVSLYATGTIILFRGEEPLEVLSNPIPKAIDYQGALGIISQDIVPLYASKRVDGWQVNAYYDKILGRWIFSTRYVLHNMYFSRGVLNIDRYGEISNPLVSLADSIAFRENLYGRLAGREGWTFIFNIVGPEPAITAPPYPIAPNPEEYRLYLVAARRNDGVLISGFEASKEIGWSYYPEPVLPASLDDLYRYIRSSLDTRSIIAWVKSGAFEQDPLLVEIPSQYYYDAMMVKHLYDAKSALILCSEGLTDHIKNLVPDNIGARVEAIDRIYRALVKAIEMRGADDMLIRSIRDLIRSSRAREIVSEEEIKSEIASRNIRRVARKILAIMLEERSLASDDISSIISRIEEIIGFMRNH
;
A
#
# COMPACT_ATOMS: atom_id res chain seq x y z
N MET A 1 -14.54 -21.37 9.70
CA MET A 1 -13.36 -22.05 9.08
C MET A 1 -12.09 -21.60 9.76
N GLU A 2 -11.08 -22.46 9.90
CA GLU A 2 -9.89 -22.19 10.69
C GLU A 2 -8.92 -21.24 9.94
N ASN A 3 -8.26 -20.32 10.66
CA ASN A 3 -7.24 -19.43 10.10
C ASN A 3 -6.08 -20.25 9.50
N PRO A 4 -5.61 -19.98 8.26
CA PRO A 4 -4.57 -20.77 7.60
C PRO A 4 -3.27 -20.90 8.38
N ILE A 5 -2.88 -19.87 9.14
CA ILE A 5 -1.66 -19.92 9.96
C ILE A 5 -1.86 -20.89 11.15
N LEU A 6 -3.01 -20.78 11.84
CA LEU A 6 -3.31 -21.69 12.95
C LEU A 6 -3.38 -23.14 12.46
N TYR A 7 -4.02 -23.38 11.31
CA TYR A 7 -4.07 -24.71 10.69
C TYR A 7 -2.65 -25.27 10.46
N VAL A 8 -1.79 -24.50 9.83
CA VAL A 8 -0.41 -24.92 9.54
C VAL A 8 0.37 -25.18 10.83
N GLU A 9 0.28 -24.30 11.84
CA GLU A 9 0.96 -24.49 13.13
C GLU A 9 0.47 -25.75 13.85
N ARG A 10 -0.84 -26.04 13.80
CA ARG A 10 -1.40 -27.29 14.37
C ARG A 10 -0.88 -28.54 13.68
N ILE A 11 -0.85 -28.56 12.35
CA ILE A 11 -0.30 -29.71 11.62
C ILE A 11 1.19 -29.88 11.91
N MET A 12 1.95 -28.79 11.98
CA MET A 12 3.38 -28.88 12.31
C MET A 12 3.64 -29.38 13.75
N TRP A 13 2.77 -29.03 14.69
CA TRP A 13 2.80 -29.58 16.04
C TRP A 13 2.42 -31.08 16.07
N LEU A 14 1.30 -31.46 15.44
CA LEU A 14 0.85 -32.86 15.34
C LEU A 14 1.89 -33.77 14.66
N LEU A 15 2.67 -33.25 13.69
CA LEU A 15 3.76 -34.00 13.06
C LEU A 15 4.90 -34.37 14.02
N ARG A 16 5.05 -33.67 15.13
CA ARG A 16 6.01 -34.03 16.19
C ARG A 16 5.46 -35.12 17.09
N GLU A 17 4.15 -35.10 17.29
CA GLU A 17 3.42 -36.11 18.11
C GLU A 17 3.08 -37.41 17.35
N GLY A 18 3.33 -37.44 16.02
CA GLY A 18 3.25 -38.67 15.21
C GLY A 18 1.88 -38.98 14.58
N GLY A 19 0.98 -37.98 14.42
CA GLY A 19 -0.41 -38.25 14.04
C GLY A 19 -0.96 -37.41 12.89
N VAL A 20 -0.34 -37.40 11.69
CA VAL A 20 -0.86 -36.62 10.54
C VAL A 20 -1.04 -37.50 9.30
N ASP A 21 -2.21 -37.44 8.67
CA ASP A 21 -2.53 -38.13 7.42
C ASP A 21 -1.95 -37.42 6.17
N GLU A 22 -1.85 -38.15 5.05
CA GLU A 22 -1.32 -37.61 3.80
C GLU A 22 -2.14 -36.44 3.23
N GLY A 23 -3.45 -36.44 3.43
CA GLY A 23 -4.34 -35.37 2.99
C GLY A 23 -4.02 -34.04 3.70
N SER A 24 -3.79 -34.13 5.02
CA SER A 24 -3.36 -32.99 5.83
C SER A 24 -1.97 -32.47 5.44
N VAL A 25 -1.02 -33.37 5.11
CA VAL A 25 0.31 -32.98 4.59
C VAL A 25 0.18 -32.21 3.30
N ARG A 26 -0.61 -32.74 2.32
CA ARG A 26 -0.85 -32.08 1.04
C ARG A 26 -1.50 -30.71 1.22
N ARG A 27 -2.61 -30.65 1.99
CA ARG A 27 -3.34 -29.40 2.24
C ARG A 27 -2.46 -28.35 2.91
N THR A 28 -1.62 -28.76 3.87
CA THR A 28 -0.67 -27.85 4.52
C THR A 28 0.35 -27.30 3.51
N GLY A 29 0.84 -28.13 2.58
CA GLY A 29 1.70 -27.69 1.49
C GLY A 29 1.02 -26.66 0.60
N GLU A 30 -0.24 -26.86 0.25
CA GLU A 30 -1.05 -25.90 -0.52
C GLU A 30 -1.21 -24.56 0.25
N MET A 31 -1.46 -24.60 1.57
CA MET A 31 -1.48 -23.41 2.41
C MET A 31 -0.14 -22.67 2.43
N LEU A 32 0.97 -23.38 2.31
CA LEU A 32 2.34 -22.84 2.20
C LEU A 32 2.74 -22.50 0.75
N GLY A 33 1.80 -22.54 -0.19
CA GLY A 33 1.98 -22.12 -1.58
C GLY A 33 2.62 -23.17 -2.49
N THR A 34 2.78 -24.44 -2.06
CA THR A 34 3.30 -25.52 -2.90
C THR A 34 2.78 -26.86 -2.37
N PRO A 35 2.00 -27.61 -3.15
CA PRO A 35 1.56 -28.93 -2.72
C PRO A 35 2.74 -29.87 -2.51
N VAL A 36 2.77 -30.55 -1.38
CA VAL A 36 3.80 -31.53 -1.01
C VAL A 36 3.15 -32.84 -0.57
N LYS A 37 3.80 -33.98 -0.82
CA LYS A 37 3.30 -35.31 -0.48
C LYS A 37 4.04 -35.95 0.71
N ARG A 38 5.25 -35.48 1.02
CA ARG A 38 6.12 -36.09 2.03
C ARG A 38 6.32 -35.14 3.21
N VAL A 39 6.33 -35.70 4.40
CA VAL A 39 6.54 -34.96 5.66
C VAL A 39 7.85 -34.17 5.66
N ASP A 40 8.95 -34.75 5.19
CA ASP A 40 10.25 -34.04 5.14
C ASP A 40 10.19 -32.82 4.21
N ALA A 41 9.54 -32.97 3.04
CA ALA A 41 9.33 -31.87 2.12
C ALA A 41 8.43 -30.77 2.73
N LEU A 42 7.43 -31.16 3.53
CA LEU A 42 6.58 -30.22 4.26
C LEU A 42 7.37 -29.44 5.31
N LYS A 43 8.18 -30.12 6.13
CA LYS A 43 9.06 -29.49 7.12
C LYS A 43 10.04 -28.51 6.47
N ALA A 44 10.66 -28.89 5.36
CA ALA A 44 11.55 -28.02 4.60
C ALA A 44 10.80 -26.79 4.04
N ARG A 45 9.60 -27.00 3.50
CA ARG A 45 8.76 -25.91 2.98
C ARG A 45 8.29 -24.95 4.07
N TYR A 46 7.86 -25.47 5.23
CA TYR A 46 7.53 -24.66 6.37
C TYR A 46 8.71 -23.78 6.80
N SER A 47 9.88 -24.36 6.98
CA SER A 47 11.11 -23.63 7.32
C SER A 47 11.46 -22.54 6.29
N ASP A 48 11.36 -22.85 4.99
CA ASP A 48 11.59 -21.87 3.92
C ASP A 48 10.60 -20.69 3.99
N VAL A 49 9.31 -20.97 4.16
CA VAL A 49 8.27 -19.93 4.23
C VAL A 49 8.47 -19.03 5.44
N PHE A 50 8.70 -19.60 6.62
CA PHE A 50 8.85 -18.85 7.87
C PHE A 50 10.24 -18.21 8.05
N SER A 51 11.21 -18.53 7.21
CA SER A 51 12.49 -17.82 7.16
C SER A 51 12.50 -16.68 6.13
N ARG A 52 11.74 -16.83 5.03
CA ARG A 52 11.80 -15.89 3.91
C ARG A 52 10.61 -14.93 3.84
N PHE A 53 9.41 -15.42 4.05
CA PHE A 53 8.19 -14.66 3.72
C PHE A 53 7.41 -14.20 4.94
N ILE A 54 7.51 -14.91 6.06
CA ILE A 54 6.73 -14.65 7.26
C ILE A 54 7.67 -14.52 8.45
N GLU A 55 7.48 -13.47 9.23
CA GLU A 55 8.11 -13.28 10.53
C GLU A 55 7.16 -13.76 11.62
N LYS A 56 7.62 -14.64 12.48
CA LYS A 56 6.96 -15.08 13.72
C LYS A 56 7.69 -14.45 14.89
N ARG A 57 6.99 -13.66 15.69
CA ARG A 57 7.54 -13.03 16.90
C ARG A 57 6.68 -13.40 18.07
N CYS A 58 7.30 -13.95 19.12
CA CYS A 58 6.59 -14.48 20.27
C CYS A 58 7.00 -13.75 21.55
N SER A 59 6.07 -13.70 22.50
CA SER A 59 6.24 -13.19 23.85
C SER A 59 5.63 -14.16 24.85
N GLU A 60 6.28 -14.31 26.00
CA GLU A 60 5.71 -15.06 27.13
C GLU A 60 4.47 -14.34 27.65
N ALA A 61 3.43 -15.12 27.96
CA ALA A 61 2.16 -14.67 28.52
C ALA A 61 1.84 -15.46 29.78
N GLY A 62 2.52 -15.15 30.88
CA GLY A 62 2.50 -15.93 32.11
C GLY A 62 3.39 -17.18 32.03
N SER A 63 3.22 -18.12 32.96
CA SER A 63 4.13 -19.26 33.10
C SER A 63 3.90 -20.40 32.11
N GLN A 64 2.74 -20.46 31.46
CA GLN A 64 2.33 -21.59 30.62
C GLN A 64 2.02 -21.21 29.17
N TYR A 65 1.82 -19.91 28.88
CA TYR A 65 1.35 -19.44 27.59
C TYR A 65 2.40 -18.62 26.86
N VAL A 66 2.34 -18.71 25.54
CA VAL A 66 3.14 -17.89 24.63
C VAL A 66 2.19 -17.28 23.59
N VAL A 67 2.32 -16.00 23.33
CA VAL A 67 1.54 -15.29 22.32
C VAL A 67 2.46 -14.96 21.16
N CYS A 68 2.11 -15.40 19.96
CA CYS A 68 2.92 -15.17 18.75
C CYS A 68 2.15 -14.36 17.71
N ILE A 69 2.79 -13.31 17.19
CA ILE A 69 2.29 -12.51 16.06
C ILE A 69 2.98 -12.92 14.76
N TYR A 70 2.19 -12.99 13.69
CA TYR A 70 2.64 -13.37 12.34
C TYR A 70 2.49 -12.20 11.40
N SER A 71 3.60 -11.81 10.79
CA SER A 71 3.65 -10.73 9.80
C SER A 71 4.45 -11.14 8.58
N TRP A 72 4.11 -10.58 7.40
CA TRP A 72 4.93 -10.78 6.22
C TRP A 72 6.26 -10.02 6.33
N ASN A 73 7.33 -10.60 5.78
CA ASN A 73 8.66 -10.02 5.84
C ASN A 73 8.78 -8.83 4.87
N ARG A 74 8.95 -7.63 5.41
CA ARG A 74 9.05 -6.38 4.65
C ARG A 74 10.25 -6.31 3.70
N ARG A 75 11.31 -7.07 3.99
CA ARG A 75 12.58 -7.04 3.24
C ARG A 75 12.56 -7.97 2.03
N LYS A 76 11.48 -8.75 1.84
CA LYS A 76 11.35 -9.74 0.77
C LYS A 76 10.15 -9.45 -0.10
N SER A 77 10.20 -9.91 -1.34
CA SER A 77 9.06 -9.82 -2.25
C SER A 77 7.87 -10.60 -1.69
N PHE A 78 6.70 -9.97 -1.69
CA PHE A 78 5.47 -10.62 -1.30
C PHE A 78 5.08 -11.68 -2.35
N ARG A 79 4.68 -12.86 -1.89
CA ARG A 79 4.12 -13.91 -2.74
C ARG A 79 2.73 -14.27 -2.25
N VAL A 80 1.82 -14.49 -3.19
CA VAL A 80 0.41 -14.77 -2.91
C VAL A 80 0.23 -16.27 -2.67
N PHE A 81 -0.05 -16.63 -1.43
CA PHE A 81 -0.53 -17.96 -1.02
C PHE A 81 -1.24 -17.84 0.34
N PRO A 82 -2.11 -18.79 0.74
CA PRO A 82 -3.01 -18.60 1.87
C PRO A 82 -2.34 -18.09 3.14
N VAL A 83 -1.29 -18.74 3.64
CA VAL A 83 -0.60 -18.31 4.89
C VAL A 83 -0.03 -16.91 4.78
N SER A 84 0.51 -16.50 3.61
CA SER A 84 1.08 -15.16 3.43
C SER A 84 0.02 -14.06 3.43
N LEU A 85 -1.16 -14.35 2.90
CA LEU A 85 -2.28 -13.39 2.90
C LEU A 85 -2.75 -13.07 4.32
N TYR A 86 -2.70 -14.05 5.23
CA TYR A 86 -3.12 -13.89 6.62
C TYR A 86 -2.00 -13.42 7.56
N ALA A 87 -0.75 -13.34 7.11
CA ALA A 87 0.37 -12.81 7.87
C ALA A 87 0.33 -11.26 7.96
N THR A 88 -0.80 -10.72 8.40
CA THR A 88 -1.09 -9.29 8.53
C THR A 88 -1.25 -8.84 9.97
N GLY A 89 -0.62 -9.56 10.92
CA GLY A 89 -0.77 -9.36 12.34
C GLY A 89 -1.70 -10.38 13.00
N THR A 90 -1.84 -11.57 12.41
CA THR A 90 -2.51 -12.71 13.07
C THR A 90 -1.78 -13.04 14.35
N ILE A 91 -2.53 -13.20 15.45
CA ILE A 91 -1.98 -13.52 16.77
C ILE A 91 -2.56 -14.86 17.23
N ILE A 92 -1.66 -15.78 17.59
CA ILE A 92 -2.00 -17.12 18.04
C ILE A 92 -1.50 -17.31 19.48
N LEU A 93 -2.36 -17.90 20.30
CA LEU A 93 -2.05 -18.35 21.66
C LEU A 93 -1.53 -19.78 21.61
N PHE A 94 -0.42 -20.01 22.31
CA PHE A 94 0.18 -21.32 22.49
C PHE A 94 0.22 -21.70 23.97
N ARG A 95 0.12 -23.01 24.26
CA ARG A 95 0.50 -23.59 25.54
C ARG A 95 1.79 -24.36 25.29
N GLY A 96 2.91 -23.83 25.76
CA GLY A 96 4.20 -24.35 25.33
C GLY A 96 4.35 -24.27 23.81
N GLU A 97 4.41 -25.43 23.13
CA GLU A 97 4.48 -25.53 21.66
C GLU A 97 3.13 -25.83 21.00
N GLU A 98 2.09 -26.15 21.77
CA GLU A 98 0.75 -26.47 21.28
C GLU A 98 0.00 -25.19 20.85
N PRO A 99 -0.37 -25.01 19.57
CA PRO A 99 -1.17 -23.88 19.14
C PRO A 99 -2.66 -24.09 19.52
N LEU A 100 -3.19 -23.20 20.34
CA LEU A 100 -4.53 -23.33 20.88
C LEU A 100 -5.59 -22.64 20.01
N GLU A 101 -5.47 -21.33 19.88
CA GLU A 101 -6.49 -20.51 19.21
C GLU A 101 -5.90 -19.22 18.65
N VAL A 102 -6.68 -18.58 17.76
CA VAL A 102 -6.37 -17.24 17.23
C VAL A 102 -6.98 -16.20 18.17
N LEU A 103 -6.16 -15.33 18.72
CA LEU A 103 -6.60 -14.17 19.51
C LEU A 103 -6.95 -12.98 18.61
N SER A 104 -6.18 -12.76 17.54
CA SER A 104 -6.43 -11.73 16.55
C SER A 104 -6.37 -12.33 15.14
N ASN A 105 -7.48 -12.21 14.40
CA ASN A 105 -7.61 -12.68 13.01
C ASN A 105 -7.93 -11.50 12.08
N PRO A 106 -6.91 -10.72 11.68
CA PRO A 106 -7.12 -9.50 10.92
C PRO A 106 -7.53 -9.75 9.47
N ILE A 107 -7.74 -8.66 8.75
CA ILE A 107 -8.08 -8.67 7.33
C ILE A 107 -6.91 -9.26 6.52
N PRO A 108 -7.18 -10.14 5.52
CA PRO A 108 -6.14 -10.62 4.62
C PRO A 108 -5.46 -9.47 3.87
N LYS A 109 -4.24 -9.69 3.41
CA LYS A 109 -3.52 -8.71 2.60
C LYS A 109 -4.20 -8.55 1.24
N ALA A 110 -4.50 -7.32 0.87
CA ALA A 110 -4.93 -7.01 -0.48
C ALA A 110 -3.77 -7.24 -1.48
N ILE A 111 -4.08 -7.83 -2.63
CA ILE A 111 -3.17 -7.95 -3.76
C ILE A 111 -3.38 -6.78 -4.71
N ASP A 112 -2.34 -6.41 -5.43
CA ASP A 112 -2.46 -5.35 -6.44
C ASP A 112 -3.34 -5.77 -7.62
N TYR A 113 -3.94 -4.79 -8.29
CA TYR A 113 -4.88 -5.00 -9.39
C TYR A 113 -4.28 -5.85 -10.52
N GLN A 114 -3.03 -5.59 -10.91
CA GLN A 114 -2.38 -6.32 -12.01
C GLN A 114 -2.14 -7.79 -11.61
N GLY A 115 -1.67 -8.02 -10.39
CA GLY A 115 -1.51 -9.37 -9.84
C GLY A 115 -2.84 -10.12 -9.73
N ALA A 116 -3.94 -9.40 -9.41
CA ALA A 116 -5.27 -9.97 -9.34
C ALA A 116 -5.79 -10.46 -10.69
N LEU A 117 -5.52 -9.75 -11.78
CA LEU A 117 -5.94 -10.13 -13.13
C LEU A 117 -5.34 -11.47 -13.62
N GLY A 118 -4.28 -11.96 -12.98
CA GLY A 118 -3.76 -13.32 -13.19
C GLY A 118 -4.60 -14.43 -12.54
N ILE A 119 -5.56 -14.07 -11.67
CA ILE A 119 -6.36 -15.01 -10.88
C ILE A 119 -7.85 -14.86 -11.17
N ILE A 120 -8.32 -13.63 -11.46
CA ILE A 120 -9.74 -13.29 -11.65
C ILE A 120 -9.94 -12.43 -12.90
N SER A 121 -11.18 -12.43 -13.45
CA SER A 121 -11.53 -11.56 -14.59
C SER A 121 -11.66 -10.09 -14.17
N GLN A 122 -11.27 -9.19 -15.07
CA GLN A 122 -11.47 -7.75 -14.93
C GLN A 122 -12.94 -7.31 -14.92
N ASP A 123 -13.83 -8.11 -15.52
CA ASP A 123 -15.26 -7.81 -15.64
C ASP A 123 -16.05 -8.21 -14.39
N ILE A 124 -15.37 -8.82 -13.39
CA ILE A 124 -16.03 -9.25 -12.18
C ILE A 124 -16.50 -8.04 -11.37
N VAL A 125 -17.73 -8.11 -10.87
CA VAL A 125 -18.28 -7.12 -9.95
C VAL A 125 -17.97 -7.58 -8.52
N PRO A 126 -17.27 -6.77 -7.71
CA PRO A 126 -16.96 -7.12 -6.33
C PRO A 126 -18.22 -7.16 -5.45
N LEU A 127 -18.17 -7.97 -4.41
CA LEU A 127 -19.21 -8.03 -3.36
C LEU A 127 -19.32 -6.70 -2.61
N TYR A 128 -18.20 -6.03 -2.44
CA TYR A 128 -18.07 -4.75 -1.77
C TYR A 128 -16.82 -4.01 -2.29
N ALA A 129 -16.88 -2.70 -2.33
CA ALA A 129 -15.73 -1.85 -2.60
C ALA A 129 -15.78 -0.59 -1.76
N SER A 130 -14.62 -0.09 -1.36
CA SER A 130 -14.50 1.17 -0.62
C SER A 130 -13.23 1.92 -0.99
N LYS A 131 -13.24 3.23 -0.79
CA LYS A 131 -12.01 4.03 -0.85
C LYS A 131 -11.06 3.56 0.24
N ARG A 132 -9.79 3.41 -0.09
CA ARG A 132 -8.79 3.08 0.91
C ARG A 132 -8.52 4.29 1.80
N VAL A 133 -8.60 4.06 3.09
CA VAL A 133 -8.16 5.04 4.09
C VAL A 133 -6.67 4.86 4.33
N ASP A 134 -5.90 5.92 4.13
CA ASP A 134 -4.48 5.95 4.48
C ASP A 134 -4.30 6.00 6.01
N GLY A 135 -3.15 5.54 6.47
CA GLY A 135 -2.85 5.48 7.89
C GLY A 135 -2.17 4.18 8.31
N TRP A 136 -2.11 3.98 9.62
CA TRP A 136 -1.49 2.78 10.18
C TRP A 136 -2.54 1.79 10.65
N GLN A 137 -2.44 0.58 10.18
CA GLN A 137 -3.32 -0.49 10.64
C GLN A 137 -2.98 -0.89 12.08
N VAL A 138 -4.02 -0.93 12.90
CA VAL A 138 -4.04 -1.53 14.23
C VAL A 138 -5.24 -2.48 14.34
N ASN A 139 -5.08 -3.55 15.11
CA ASN A 139 -6.10 -4.55 15.29
C ASN A 139 -6.52 -4.57 16.76
N ALA A 140 -7.80 -4.31 17.04
CA ALA A 140 -8.37 -4.45 18.37
C ALA A 140 -8.92 -5.88 18.53
N TYR A 141 -8.56 -6.54 19.61
CA TYR A 141 -9.01 -7.86 19.96
C TYR A 141 -9.09 -8.02 21.48
N TYR A 142 -9.92 -8.94 21.93
CA TYR A 142 -9.99 -9.28 23.35
C TYR A 142 -8.90 -10.28 23.70
N ASP A 143 -8.01 -9.89 24.58
CA ASP A 143 -6.96 -10.76 25.07
C ASP A 143 -7.45 -11.52 26.32
N LYS A 144 -7.59 -12.82 26.17
CA LYS A 144 -8.12 -13.71 27.27
C LYS A 144 -7.14 -13.82 28.42
N ILE A 145 -5.84 -13.68 28.17
CA ILE A 145 -4.81 -13.77 29.22
C ILE A 145 -4.82 -12.48 30.05
N LEU A 146 -4.94 -11.33 29.40
CA LEU A 146 -5.01 -10.03 30.07
C LEU A 146 -6.43 -9.67 30.54
N GLY A 147 -7.46 -10.40 30.07
CA GLY A 147 -8.86 -10.19 30.43
C GLY A 147 -9.43 -8.87 29.92
N ARG A 148 -8.94 -8.33 28.81
CA ARG A 148 -9.34 -7.01 28.31
C ARG A 148 -9.12 -6.84 26.81
N TRP A 149 -9.78 -5.83 26.24
CA TRP A 149 -9.53 -5.35 24.89
C TRP A 149 -8.17 -4.65 24.81
N ILE A 150 -7.40 -4.97 23.79
CA ILE A 150 -6.09 -4.36 23.50
C ILE A 150 -5.89 -4.20 22.01
N PHE A 151 -4.88 -3.40 21.63
CA PHE A 151 -4.45 -3.24 20.26
C PHE A 151 -3.13 -3.95 19.98
N SER A 152 -2.98 -4.40 18.74
CA SER A 152 -1.70 -4.72 18.12
C SER A 152 -1.55 -3.96 16.81
N THR A 153 -0.35 -3.87 16.27
CA THR A 153 -0.14 -3.47 14.88
C THR A 153 -0.04 -4.72 13.99
N ARG A 154 0.24 -4.54 12.71
CA ARG A 154 0.59 -5.67 11.82
C ARG A 154 1.84 -6.42 12.23
N TYR A 155 2.72 -5.80 13.03
CA TYR A 155 4.09 -6.27 13.25
C TYR A 155 4.47 -6.41 14.71
N VAL A 156 3.71 -5.82 15.61
CA VAL A 156 4.04 -5.75 17.04
C VAL A 156 2.83 -6.10 17.88
N LEU A 157 3.08 -6.89 18.90
CA LEU A 157 2.11 -7.17 19.97
C LEU A 157 1.84 -5.89 20.78
N HIS A 158 0.82 -5.93 21.63
CA HIS A 158 0.53 -4.88 22.58
C HIS A 158 1.72 -4.61 23.51
N ASN A 159 1.86 -3.37 23.99
CA ASN A 159 2.96 -2.93 24.85
C ASN A 159 3.09 -3.71 26.17
N MET A 160 2.05 -4.42 26.61
CA MET A 160 2.10 -5.30 27.79
C MET A 160 2.83 -6.62 27.54
N TYR A 161 3.14 -6.97 26.28
CA TYR A 161 3.89 -8.16 25.94
C TYR A 161 5.34 -7.83 25.66
N PHE A 162 6.23 -8.33 26.50
CA PHE A 162 7.67 -8.22 26.32
C PHE A 162 8.23 -9.57 25.93
N SER A 163 8.87 -9.65 24.76
CA SER A 163 9.64 -10.83 24.41
C SER A 163 11.04 -10.74 25.00
N ARG A 164 11.53 -11.82 25.63
CA ARG A 164 12.92 -11.89 26.09
C ARG A 164 13.86 -11.70 24.89
N GLY A 165 14.69 -10.66 24.94
CA GLY A 165 15.68 -10.36 23.90
C GLY A 165 15.20 -9.47 22.76
N VAL A 166 13.92 -9.10 22.69
CA VAL A 166 13.42 -8.08 21.77
C VAL A 166 12.64 -7.05 22.61
N LEU A 167 13.35 -6.15 23.21
CA LEU A 167 12.73 -4.91 23.68
C LEU A 167 12.15 -4.24 22.42
N ASN A 168 10.84 -3.97 22.42
CA ASN A 168 10.26 -3.02 21.50
C ASN A 168 10.73 -1.61 21.90
N ILE A 169 12.04 -1.44 21.90
CA ILE A 169 12.65 -0.14 22.03
C ILE A 169 12.36 0.54 20.72
N ASP A 170 11.57 1.58 20.77
CA ASP A 170 11.43 2.44 19.63
C ASP A 170 12.77 3.16 19.34
N ARG A 171 12.79 3.90 18.26
CA ARG A 171 13.97 4.69 17.83
C ARG A 171 14.48 5.68 18.92
N TYR A 172 13.70 5.94 19.94
CA TYR A 172 13.93 6.90 21.03
C TYR A 172 14.22 6.26 22.39
N GLY A 173 14.31 4.93 22.45
CA GLY A 173 14.58 4.20 23.70
C GLY A 173 13.34 3.97 24.57
N GLU A 174 12.14 4.27 24.09
CA GLU A 174 10.90 3.99 24.82
C GLU A 174 10.46 2.53 24.64
N ILE A 175 10.03 1.90 25.73
CA ILE A 175 9.56 0.50 25.76
C ILE A 175 8.08 0.43 25.34
N SER A 176 7.67 1.23 24.37
CA SER A 176 6.29 1.23 23.88
C SER A 176 6.24 1.42 22.38
N ASN A 177 5.23 0.82 21.75
CA ASN A 177 4.92 1.14 20.37
C ASN A 177 3.97 2.34 20.34
N PRO A 178 4.38 3.50 19.81
CA PRO A 178 3.58 4.71 19.85
C PRO A 178 2.22 4.59 19.14
N LEU A 179 2.12 3.72 18.12
CA LEU A 179 0.84 3.47 17.43
C LEU A 179 -0.16 2.73 18.33
N VAL A 180 0.31 1.76 19.12
CA VAL A 180 -0.54 1.04 20.08
C VAL A 180 -1.01 2.00 21.17
N SER A 181 -0.09 2.80 21.73
CA SER A 181 -0.44 3.79 22.76
C SER A 181 -1.42 4.84 22.25
N LEU A 182 -1.24 5.30 21.01
CA LEU A 182 -2.15 6.25 20.37
C LEU A 182 -3.54 5.61 20.13
N ALA A 183 -3.59 4.37 19.65
CA ALA A 183 -4.85 3.65 19.48
C ALA A 183 -5.61 3.49 20.80
N ASP A 184 -4.91 3.11 21.88
CA ASP A 184 -5.48 3.03 23.23
C ASP A 184 -6.03 4.39 23.69
N SER A 185 -5.28 5.46 23.51
CA SER A 185 -5.71 6.82 23.90
C SER A 185 -6.98 7.25 23.16
N ILE A 186 -7.07 6.97 21.86
CA ILE A 186 -8.27 7.27 21.07
C ILE A 186 -9.44 6.39 21.53
N ALA A 187 -9.19 5.10 21.77
CA ALA A 187 -10.21 4.16 22.22
C ALA A 187 -10.82 4.55 23.58
N PHE A 188 -10.00 5.03 24.52
CA PHE A 188 -10.48 5.58 25.78
C PHE A 188 -11.28 6.84 25.60
N ARG A 189 -10.77 7.81 24.84
CA ARG A 189 -11.43 9.09 24.57
C ARG A 189 -12.81 8.92 23.94
N GLU A 190 -12.96 7.97 23.02
CA GLU A 190 -14.19 7.79 22.24
C GLU A 190 -15.06 6.61 22.77
N ASN A 191 -14.72 6.07 23.95
CA ASN A 191 -15.41 4.93 24.58
C ASN A 191 -15.54 3.71 23.65
N LEU A 192 -14.51 3.42 22.87
CA LEU A 192 -14.52 2.28 21.95
C LEU A 192 -14.63 0.95 22.69
N TYR A 193 -13.90 0.77 23.79
CA TYR A 193 -13.94 -0.49 24.56
C TYR A 193 -15.32 -0.83 25.11
N GLY A 194 -16.10 0.18 25.53
CA GLY A 194 -17.51 0.01 25.91
C GLY A 194 -18.39 -0.45 24.74
N ARG A 195 -18.09 0.02 23.51
CA ARG A 195 -18.83 -0.39 22.31
C ARG A 195 -18.47 -1.80 21.83
N LEU A 196 -17.27 -2.29 22.16
CA LEU A 196 -16.81 -3.65 21.81
C LEU A 196 -17.28 -4.72 22.79
N ALA A 197 -17.81 -4.34 23.95
CA ALA A 197 -18.28 -5.28 24.96
C ALA A 197 -19.32 -6.27 24.40
N GLY A 198 -19.20 -7.54 24.76
CA GLY A 198 -20.02 -8.64 24.24
C GLY A 198 -19.59 -9.21 22.91
N ARG A 199 -18.43 -8.78 22.38
CA ARG A 199 -17.86 -9.26 21.10
C ARG A 199 -16.44 -9.79 21.26
N GLU A 200 -16.15 -10.42 22.39
CA GLU A 200 -14.79 -10.82 22.81
C GLU A 200 -14.10 -11.81 21.85
N GLY A 201 -14.87 -12.49 20.99
CA GLY A 201 -14.33 -13.36 19.95
C GLY A 201 -14.06 -12.66 18.60
N TRP A 202 -14.31 -11.35 18.51
CA TRP A 202 -14.11 -10.60 17.28
C TRP A 202 -12.72 -9.97 17.19
N THR A 203 -12.29 -9.70 15.96
CA THR A 203 -11.15 -8.82 15.69
C THR A 203 -11.63 -7.63 14.88
N PHE A 204 -11.40 -6.42 15.38
CA PHE A 204 -11.72 -5.17 14.68
C PHE A 204 -10.45 -4.57 14.10
N ILE A 205 -10.48 -4.28 12.83
CA ILE A 205 -9.33 -3.76 12.07
C ILE A 205 -9.54 -2.27 11.83
N PHE A 206 -8.65 -1.45 12.39
CA PHE A 206 -8.68 -0.01 12.25
C PHE A 206 -7.46 0.50 11.50
N ASN A 207 -7.60 1.67 10.87
CA ASN A 207 -6.48 2.52 10.49
C ASN A 207 -6.48 3.77 11.36
N ILE A 208 -5.33 4.09 11.97
CA ILE A 208 -5.10 5.37 12.61
C ILE A 208 -4.85 6.40 11.52
N VAL A 209 -5.66 7.44 11.46
CA VAL A 209 -5.55 8.54 10.49
C VAL A 209 -5.32 9.83 11.25
N GLY A 210 -4.30 10.57 10.87
CA GLY A 210 -3.91 11.85 11.46
C GLY A 210 -4.20 13.03 10.55
N PRO A 211 -3.75 14.23 10.95
CA PRO A 211 -3.93 15.46 10.20
C PRO A 211 -3.03 15.56 8.97
N GLU A 212 -2.08 14.64 8.79
CA GLU A 212 -1.16 14.65 7.68
C GLU A 212 -1.90 14.50 6.34
N PRO A 213 -1.49 15.24 5.31
CA PRO A 213 -2.06 15.07 3.97
C PRO A 213 -1.98 13.62 3.51
N ALA A 214 -3.01 13.17 2.78
CA ALA A 214 -3.13 11.80 2.31
C ALA A 214 -1.88 11.27 1.59
N ILE A 215 -1.19 12.12 0.82
CA ILE A 215 0.06 11.79 0.11
C ILE A 215 1.28 11.76 1.05
N THR A 216 1.12 12.06 2.33
CA THR A 216 2.22 12.05 3.30
C THR A 216 2.36 10.66 3.90
N ALA A 217 3.55 10.06 3.80
CA ALA A 217 3.88 9.04 4.77
C ALA A 217 3.79 9.69 6.16
N PRO A 218 3.10 9.06 7.11
CA PRO A 218 2.96 9.64 8.43
C PRO A 218 4.32 10.01 8.98
N PRO A 219 4.50 11.23 9.52
CA PRO A 219 5.74 11.59 10.17
C PRO A 219 6.00 10.64 11.32
N TYR A 220 7.25 10.23 11.44
CA TYR A 220 7.67 9.50 12.60
C TYR A 220 8.78 10.31 13.28
N PRO A 221 8.61 10.73 14.48
CA PRO A 221 7.58 10.40 15.48
C PRO A 221 6.20 10.98 15.14
N ILE A 222 5.16 10.32 15.68
CA ILE A 222 3.77 10.77 15.55
C ILE A 222 3.67 12.21 16.05
N ALA A 223 2.90 13.03 15.32
CA ALA A 223 2.65 14.42 15.70
C ALA A 223 2.18 14.55 17.16
N PRO A 224 2.58 15.61 17.87
CA PRO A 224 2.40 15.72 19.31
C PRO A 224 0.94 15.87 19.77
N ASN A 225 -0.02 16.07 18.85
CA ASN A 225 -1.42 16.24 19.21
C ASN A 225 -2.26 14.98 18.92
N PRO A 226 -2.45 14.06 19.91
CA PRO A 226 -3.24 12.85 19.72
C PRO A 226 -4.72 13.10 19.42
N GLU A 227 -5.24 14.28 19.72
CA GLU A 227 -6.65 14.64 19.52
C GLU A 227 -7.04 14.79 18.05
N GLU A 228 -6.06 15.02 17.18
CA GLU A 228 -6.26 15.13 15.74
C GLU A 228 -6.39 13.78 15.05
N TYR A 229 -6.01 12.68 15.72
CA TYR A 229 -6.09 11.35 15.16
C TYR A 229 -7.45 10.68 15.38
N ARG A 230 -7.84 9.85 14.42
CA ARG A 230 -9.08 9.06 14.44
C ARG A 230 -8.81 7.62 14.08
N LEU A 231 -9.63 6.71 14.61
CA LEU A 231 -9.65 5.30 14.24
C LEU A 231 -10.71 5.04 13.18
N TYR A 232 -10.30 4.75 11.95
CA TYR A 232 -11.20 4.34 10.88
C TYR A 232 -11.36 2.83 10.88
N LEU A 233 -12.57 2.34 11.12
CA LEU A 233 -12.91 0.92 11.12
C LEU A 233 -12.93 0.39 9.70
N VAL A 234 -11.89 -0.36 9.31
CA VAL A 234 -11.70 -0.86 7.94
C VAL A 234 -12.49 -2.14 7.71
N ALA A 235 -12.51 -3.02 8.69
CA ALA A 235 -13.22 -4.29 8.66
C ALA A 235 -13.38 -4.85 10.08
N ALA A 236 -14.22 -5.87 10.23
CA ALA A 236 -14.21 -6.71 11.42
C ALA A 236 -14.33 -8.18 11.04
N ARG A 237 -13.71 -9.04 11.81
CA ARG A 237 -13.89 -10.49 11.72
C ARG A 237 -14.67 -10.97 12.94
N ARG A 238 -15.76 -11.64 12.68
CA ARG A 238 -16.62 -12.24 13.70
C ARG A 238 -16.00 -13.49 14.30
N ASN A 239 -16.55 -13.97 15.41
CA ASN A 239 -16.14 -15.23 16.07
C ASN A 239 -16.40 -16.47 15.20
N ASP A 240 -17.40 -16.43 14.30
CA ASP A 240 -17.67 -17.48 13.31
C ASP A 240 -16.67 -17.49 12.14
N GLY A 241 -15.73 -16.55 12.11
CA GLY A 241 -14.73 -16.40 11.08
C GLY A 241 -15.15 -15.54 9.89
N VAL A 242 -16.39 -15.05 9.86
CA VAL A 242 -16.88 -14.20 8.77
C VAL A 242 -16.23 -12.81 8.82
N LEU A 243 -15.67 -12.39 7.71
CA LEU A 243 -15.13 -11.04 7.52
C LEU A 243 -16.26 -10.12 7.02
N ILE A 244 -16.48 -9.00 7.72
CA ILE A 244 -17.45 -7.97 7.34
C ILE A 244 -16.74 -6.64 7.08
N SER A 245 -17.35 -5.82 6.21
CA SER A 245 -16.82 -4.50 5.87
C SER A 245 -16.83 -3.54 7.05
N GLY A 246 -15.97 -2.50 7.00
CA GLY A 246 -15.99 -1.45 8.01
C GLY A 246 -17.32 -0.74 8.10
N PHE A 247 -18.03 -0.59 6.98
CA PHE A 247 -19.39 -0.04 6.95
C PHE A 247 -20.41 -0.90 7.72
N GLU A 248 -20.38 -2.22 7.53
CA GLU A 248 -21.25 -3.14 8.28
C GLU A 248 -20.87 -3.19 9.75
N ALA A 249 -19.57 -3.35 10.04
CA ALA A 249 -19.05 -3.39 11.40
C ALA A 249 -19.34 -2.08 12.17
N SER A 250 -19.31 -0.93 11.49
CA SER A 250 -19.60 0.37 12.11
C SER A 250 -21.03 0.47 12.62
N LYS A 251 -21.98 -0.11 11.90
CA LYS A 251 -23.39 -0.19 12.33
C LYS A 251 -23.56 -1.07 13.57
N GLU A 252 -22.80 -2.19 13.62
CA GLU A 252 -22.86 -3.14 14.74
C GLU A 252 -22.39 -2.53 16.08
N ILE A 253 -21.42 -1.61 16.04
CA ILE A 253 -20.84 -1.02 17.25
C ILE A 253 -21.15 0.47 17.40
N GLY A 254 -21.92 1.05 16.50
CA GLY A 254 -22.23 2.49 16.50
C GLY A 254 -21.00 3.38 16.30
N TRP A 255 -20.06 2.99 15.41
CA TRP A 255 -18.85 3.74 15.13
C TRP A 255 -19.00 4.64 13.91
N SER A 256 -18.49 5.87 13.97
CA SER A 256 -18.75 6.89 12.94
C SER A 256 -17.71 6.94 11.83
N TYR A 257 -16.50 6.40 12.04
CA TYR A 257 -15.39 6.52 11.10
C TYR A 257 -15.15 5.17 10.41
N TYR A 258 -15.41 5.11 9.11
CA TYR A 258 -15.18 3.94 8.25
C TYR A 258 -14.85 4.37 6.82
N PRO A 259 -14.22 3.50 5.99
CA PRO A 259 -13.96 3.81 4.58
C PRO A 259 -15.25 4.06 3.81
N GLU A 260 -15.25 5.10 3.00
CA GLU A 260 -16.40 5.44 2.14
C GLU A 260 -16.67 4.32 1.14
N PRO A 261 -17.88 3.70 1.14
CA PRO A 261 -18.25 2.72 0.15
C PRO A 261 -18.29 3.32 -1.26
N VAL A 262 -17.89 2.51 -2.24
CA VAL A 262 -17.97 2.86 -3.66
C VAL A 262 -19.09 2.05 -4.30
N LEU A 263 -19.81 2.65 -5.24
CA LEU A 263 -20.90 1.97 -5.96
C LEU A 263 -20.36 0.72 -6.69
N PRO A 264 -21.12 -0.37 -6.69
CA PRO A 264 -20.73 -1.60 -7.38
C PRO A 264 -20.54 -1.35 -8.87
N ALA A 265 -19.38 -1.73 -9.40
CA ALA A 265 -19.00 -1.65 -10.79
C ALA A 265 -17.96 -2.74 -11.07
N SER A 266 -17.67 -3.07 -12.33
CA SER A 266 -16.61 -4.02 -12.65
C SER A 266 -15.25 -3.51 -12.15
N LEU A 267 -14.29 -4.43 -11.97
CA LEU A 267 -12.94 -4.02 -11.56
C LEU A 267 -12.31 -3.05 -12.56
N ASP A 268 -12.58 -3.20 -13.85
CA ASP A 268 -12.09 -2.31 -14.90
C ASP A 268 -12.73 -0.92 -14.82
N ASP A 269 -14.05 -0.84 -14.57
CA ASP A 269 -14.73 0.44 -14.36
C ASP A 269 -14.24 1.15 -13.09
N LEU A 270 -14.01 0.40 -12.01
CA LEU A 270 -13.42 0.95 -10.79
C LEU A 270 -11.99 1.46 -11.04
N TYR A 271 -11.20 0.76 -11.86
CA TYR A 271 -9.88 1.21 -12.25
C TYR A 271 -9.93 2.51 -13.06
N ARG A 272 -10.84 2.60 -14.06
CA ARG A 272 -11.03 3.83 -14.84
C ARG A 272 -11.48 5.00 -13.97
N TYR A 273 -12.41 4.75 -13.04
CA TYR A 273 -12.91 5.75 -12.11
C TYR A 273 -11.82 6.33 -11.20
N ILE A 274 -10.99 5.46 -10.59
CA ILE A 274 -10.01 5.92 -9.59
C ILE A 274 -8.71 6.44 -10.20
N ARG A 275 -8.38 6.06 -11.44
CA ARG A 275 -7.08 6.25 -12.08
C ARG A 275 -6.53 7.67 -11.97
N SER A 276 -7.38 8.67 -12.08
CA SER A 276 -7.01 10.10 -12.06
C SER A 276 -7.31 10.82 -10.75
N SER A 277 -7.62 10.11 -9.67
CA SER A 277 -7.86 10.72 -8.36
C SER A 277 -6.54 11.14 -7.70
N LEU A 278 -6.49 12.34 -7.13
CA LEU A 278 -5.42 12.78 -6.22
C LEU A 278 -5.81 12.65 -4.75
N ASP A 279 -7.11 12.61 -4.45
CA ASP A 279 -7.62 12.59 -3.07
C ASP A 279 -7.75 11.19 -2.50
N THR A 280 -7.76 10.17 -3.37
CA THR A 280 -7.94 8.78 -2.97
C THR A 280 -6.81 7.93 -3.54
N ARG A 281 -6.05 7.29 -2.66
CA ARG A 281 -4.92 6.44 -3.03
C ARG A 281 -5.32 5.26 -3.88
N SER A 282 -6.38 4.56 -3.48
CA SER A 282 -6.84 3.34 -4.14
C SER A 282 -8.26 2.98 -3.69
N ILE A 283 -8.89 2.07 -4.40
CA ILE A 283 -10.09 1.36 -3.99
C ILE A 283 -9.68 -0.04 -3.53
N ILE A 284 -10.27 -0.51 -2.43
CA ILE A 284 -10.18 -1.91 -1.99
C ILE A 284 -11.47 -2.61 -2.39
N ALA A 285 -11.37 -3.52 -3.35
CA ALA A 285 -12.47 -4.33 -3.83
C ALA A 285 -12.43 -5.74 -3.20
N TRP A 286 -13.57 -6.24 -2.76
CA TRP A 286 -13.76 -7.57 -2.15
C TRP A 286 -14.38 -8.49 -3.18
N VAL A 287 -13.61 -9.40 -3.71
CA VAL A 287 -14.02 -10.25 -4.83
C VAL A 287 -14.21 -11.70 -4.38
N LYS A 288 -15.34 -12.28 -4.74
CA LYS A 288 -15.54 -13.72 -4.54
C LYS A 288 -14.60 -14.48 -5.49
N SER A 289 -13.73 -15.29 -4.92
CA SER A 289 -12.77 -16.09 -5.68
C SER A 289 -12.85 -17.54 -5.27
N GLY A 290 -12.95 -18.45 -6.24
CA GLY A 290 -12.90 -19.89 -5.98
C GLY A 290 -11.52 -20.38 -5.51
N ALA A 291 -10.49 -19.58 -5.66
CA ALA A 291 -9.13 -19.92 -5.21
C ALA A 291 -8.95 -19.78 -3.69
N PHE A 292 -9.81 -19.01 -3.00
CA PHE A 292 -9.77 -18.76 -1.57
C PHE A 292 -11.14 -19.04 -0.97
N GLU A 293 -11.34 -20.25 -0.47
CA GLU A 293 -12.68 -20.76 -0.04
C GLU A 293 -13.30 -19.98 1.12
N GLN A 294 -12.51 -19.22 1.88
CA GLN A 294 -12.93 -18.69 3.17
C GLN A 294 -13.32 -17.20 3.14
N ASP A 295 -12.47 -16.38 2.53
CA ASP A 295 -12.62 -14.93 2.51
C ASP A 295 -12.68 -14.41 1.07
N PRO A 296 -13.28 -13.26 0.84
CA PRO A 296 -13.13 -12.58 -0.43
C PRO A 296 -11.64 -12.26 -0.67
N LEU A 297 -11.22 -12.40 -1.91
CA LEU A 297 -9.94 -11.88 -2.35
C LEU A 297 -10.01 -10.35 -2.32
N LEU A 298 -9.09 -9.73 -1.61
CA LEU A 298 -9.01 -8.29 -1.56
C LEU A 298 -8.10 -7.79 -2.67
N VAL A 299 -8.61 -6.90 -3.51
CA VAL A 299 -7.90 -6.30 -4.63
C VAL A 299 -7.73 -4.82 -4.39
N GLU A 300 -6.48 -4.36 -4.40
CA GLU A 300 -6.16 -2.93 -4.35
C GLU A 300 -6.07 -2.37 -5.77
N ILE A 301 -7.00 -1.50 -6.12
CA ILE A 301 -7.07 -0.80 -7.41
C ILE A 301 -6.49 0.59 -7.21
N PRO A 302 -5.25 0.86 -7.69
CA PRO A 302 -4.54 2.10 -7.39
C PRO A 302 -5.00 3.27 -8.25
N SER A 303 -4.94 4.48 -7.69
CA SER A 303 -4.92 5.70 -8.48
C SER A 303 -3.52 5.96 -9.03
N GLN A 304 -3.39 6.09 -10.33
CA GLN A 304 -2.10 6.39 -10.97
C GLN A 304 -1.60 7.78 -10.54
N TYR A 305 -2.45 8.77 -10.54
CA TYR A 305 -2.08 10.16 -10.20
C TYR A 305 -1.65 10.30 -8.73
N TYR A 306 -2.30 9.58 -7.82
CA TYR A 306 -1.89 9.57 -6.42
C TYR A 306 -0.48 8.98 -6.24
N TYR A 307 -0.17 7.88 -6.94
CA TYR A 307 1.16 7.28 -6.88
C TYR A 307 2.22 8.19 -7.50
N ASP A 308 1.92 8.84 -8.62
CA ASP A 308 2.82 9.82 -9.22
C ASP A 308 3.09 10.99 -8.26
N ALA A 309 2.06 11.49 -7.59
CA ALA A 309 2.20 12.53 -6.57
C ALA A 309 3.04 12.08 -5.36
N MET A 310 2.85 10.82 -4.91
CA MET A 310 3.71 10.22 -3.89
C MET A 310 5.17 10.12 -4.31
N MET A 311 5.44 9.71 -5.55
CA MET A 311 6.80 9.62 -6.09
C MET A 311 7.46 11.01 -6.14
N VAL A 312 6.74 12.03 -6.56
CA VAL A 312 7.22 13.42 -6.54
C VAL A 312 7.59 13.84 -5.12
N LYS A 313 6.71 13.59 -4.16
CA LYS A 313 6.88 14.06 -2.78
C LYS A 313 8.02 13.37 -2.05
N HIS A 314 8.11 12.06 -2.16
CA HIS A 314 9.03 11.27 -1.35
C HIS A 314 10.38 11.00 -2.00
N LEU A 315 10.41 10.87 -3.32
CA LEU A 315 11.60 10.48 -4.07
C LEU A 315 12.04 11.55 -5.07
N TYR A 316 11.24 12.61 -5.22
CA TYR A 316 11.46 13.62 -6.25
C TYR A 316 11.63 12.99 -7.64
N ASP A 317 10.61 12.30 -8.12
CA ASP A 317 10.60 11.76 -9.47
C ASP A 317 10.15 12.83 -10.48
N ALA A 318 11.09 13.31 -11.28
CA ALA A 318 10.82 14.31 -12.29
C ALA A 318 9.88 13.85 -13.40
N LYS A 319 9.85 12.55 -13.73
CA LYS A 319 8.91 12.02 -14.72
C LYS A 319 7.48 12.04 -14.18
N SER A 320 7.27 11.62 -12.94
CA SER A 320 5.96 11.72 -12.29
C SER A 320 5.50 13.17 -12.20
N ALA A 321 6.41 14.12 -11.88
CA ALA A 321 6.11 15.54 -11.92
C ALA A 321 5.68 16.01 -13.32
N LEU A 322 6.39 15.60 -14.36
CA LEU A 322 6.05 15.94 -15.75
C LEU A 322 4.68 15.38 -16.17
N ILE A 323 4.35 14.14 -15.78
CA ILE A 323 3.02 13.55 -16.05
C ILE A 323 1.94 14.43 -15.45
N LEU A 324 2.05 14.74 -14.17
CA LEU A 324 1.05 15.54 -13.44
C LEU A 324 0.93 16.98 -13.99
N CYS A 325 2.05 17.62 -14.32
CA CYS A 325 2.07 18.94 -14.96
C CYS A 325 1.39 18.91 -16.33
N SER A 326 1.63 17.87 -17.12
CA SER A 326 1.03 17.71 -18.45
C SER A 326 -0.50 17.53 -18.42
N GLU A 327 -1.02 17.08 -17.29
CA GLU A 327 -2.45 16.94 -17.02
C GLU A 327 -3.06 18.19 -16.32
N GLY A 328 -2.26 19.25 -16.13
CA GLY A 328 -2.71 20.52 -15.53
C GLY A 328 -2.84 20.50 -14.01
N LEU A 329 -2.17 19.56 -13.34
CA LEU A 329 -2.29 19.36 -11.88
C LEU A 329 -1.19 20.05 -11.06
N THR A 330 -0.42 20.95 -11.67
CA THR A 330 0.74 21.63 -11.06
C THR A 330 0.40 22.28 -9.73
N ASP A 331 -0.66 23.08 -9.68
CA ASP A 331 -1.04 23.82 -8.47
C ASP A 331 -1.51 22.88 -7.35
N HIS A 332 -2.21 21.81 -7.70
CA HIS A 332 -2.60 20.77 -6.74
C HIS A 332 -1.38 20.12 -6.11
N ILE A 333 -0.39 19.75 -6.91
CA ILE A 333 0.83 19.09 -6.42
C ILE A 333 1.67 20.04 -5.57
N LYS A 334 1.80 21.29 -5.95
CA LYS A 334 2.54 22.30 -5.16
C LYS A 334 2.02 22.41 -3.73
N ASN A 335 0.71 22.34 -3.54
CA ASN A 335 0.08 22.43 -2.22
C ASN A 335 0.26 21.16 -1.37
N LEU A 336 0.66 20.04 -1.98
CA LEU A 336 0.81 18.74 -1.33
C LEU A 336 2.27 18.38 -0.99
N VAL A 337 3.24 19.11 -1.53
CA VAL A 337 4.66 18.82 -1.37
C VAL A 337 5.39 19.94 -0.63
N PRO A 338 6.56 19.67 -0.01
CA PRO A 338 7.39 20.73 0.56
C PRO A 338 7.77 21.80 -0.48
N ASP A 339 7.95 23.06 -0.06
CA ASP A 339 8.20 24.21 -0.94
C ASP A 339 9.36 24.01 -1.91
N ASN A 340 10.45 23.40 -1.46
CA ASN A 340 11.62 23.12 -2.30
C ASN A 340 11.31 22.11 -3.43
N ILE A 341 10.41 21.17 -3.20
CA ILE A 341 9.94 20.25 -4.22
C ILE A 341 8.91 20.95 -5.11
N GLY A 342 8.00 21.74 -4.54
CA GLY A 342 7.02 22.55 -5.24
C GLY A 342 7.65 23.48 -6.26
N ALA A 343 8.75 24.16 -5.89
CA ALA A 343 9.50 25.02 -6.83
C ALA A 343 10.07 24.26 -8.04
N ARG A 344 10.50 23.01 -7.84
CA ARG A 344 11.00 22.16 -8.94
C ARG A 344 9.87 21.66 -9.84
N VAL A 345 8.73 21.28 -9.26
CA VAL A 345 7.51 20.91 -10.03
C VAL A 345 7.08 22.09 -10.92
N GLU A 346 7.07 23.31 -10.39
CA GLU A 346 6.75 24.51 -11.13
C GLU A 346 7.74 24.80 -12.26
N ALA A 347 9.03 24.55 -12.04
CA ALA A 347 10.05 24.69 -13.07
C ALA A 347 9.82 23.69 -14.22
N ILE A 348 9.48 22.43 -13.92
CA ILE A 348 9.13 21.43 -14.93
C ILE A 348 7.89 21.86 -15.73
N ASP A 349 6.86 22.37 -15.05
CA ASP A 349 5.65 22.88 -15.70
C ASP A 349 5.95 24.04 -16.66
N ARG A 350 6.78 24.99 -16.23
CA ARG A 350 7.21 26.10 -17.09
C ARG A 350 7.92 25.61 -18.34
N ILE A 351 8.86 24.66 -18.21
CA ILE A 351 9.55 24.07 -19.37
C ILE A 351 8.54 23.37 -20.28
N TYR A 352 7.64 22.60 -19.72
CA TYR A 352 6.63 21.89 -20.50
C TYR A 352 5.73 22.84 -21.28
N ARG A 353 5.18 23.87 -20.64
CA ARG A 353 4.34 24.87 -21.28
C ARG A 353 5.08 25.67 -22.34
N ALA A 354 6.35 26.03 -22.06
CA ALA A 354 7.19 26.74 -23.04
C ALA A 354 7.41 25.88 -24.28
N LEU A 355 7.71 24.60 -24.13
CA LEU A 355 7.90 23.65 -25.21
C LEU A 355 6.61 23.44 -26.04
N VAL A 356 5.47 23.22 -25.34
CA VAL A 356 4.16 23.12 -26.03
C VAL A 356 3.87 24.36 -26.85
N LYS A 357 4.06 25.56 -26.28
CA LYS A 357 3.84 26.83 -26.95
C LYS A 357 4.75 26.99 -28.14
N ALA A 358 6.04 26.64 -28.05
CA ALA A 358 6.98 26.73 -29.18
C ALA A 358 6.52 25.85 -30.35
N ILE A 359 6.08 24.63 -30.07
CA ILE A 359 5.58 23.68 -31.07
C ILE A 359 4.25 24.17 -31.66
N GLU A 360 3.34 24.73 -30.86
CA GLU A 360 2.06 25.27 -31.33
C GLU A 360 2.25 26.47 -32.28
N MET A 361 3.24 27.34 -32.00
CA MET A 361 3.51 28.52 -32.79
C MET A 361 4.21 28.24 -34.13
N ARG A 362 5.09 27.24 -34.17
CA ARG A 362 5.96 26.94 -35.31
C ARG A 362 5.58 25.68 -36.07
N GLY A 363 4.79 24.82 -35.47
CA GLY A 363 4.46 23.52 -36.06
C GLY A 363 5.69 22.64 -36.25
N ALA A 364 5.79 21.96 -37.37
CA ALA A 364 6.88 21.04 -37.73
C ALA A 364 8.07 21.74 -38.44
N ASP A 365 8.42 22.95 -38.01
CA ASP A 365 9.56 23.70 -38.53
C ASP A 365 10.88 22.97 -38.27
N ASP A 366 11.70 22.77 -39.30
CA ASP A 366 12.96 22.03 -39.24
C ASP A 366 13.95 22.64 -38.25
N MET A 367 13.97 23.98 -38.15
CA MET A 367 14.88 24.68 -37.24
C MET A 367 14.47 24.42 -35.77
N LEU A 368 13.18 24.48 -35.50
CA LEU A 368 12.65 24.17 -34.17
C LEU A 368 12.96 22.71 -33.79
N ILE A 369 12.70 21.76 -34.66
CA ILE A 369 12.93 20.34 -34.43
C ILE A 369 14.40 20.04 -34.14
N ARG A 370 15.32 20.60 -34.91
CA ARG A 370 16.78 20.48 -34.66
C ARG A 370 17.17 21.08 -33.32
N SER A 371 16.68 22.29 -33.02
CA SER A 371 16.95 22.95 -31.72
C SER A 371 16.44 22.14 -30.53
N ILE A 372 15.26 21.53 -30.64
CA ILE A 372 14.72 20.65 -29.60
C ILE A 372 15.58 19.39 -29.46
N ARG A 373 16.00 18.77 -30.56
CA ARG A 373 16.89 17.60 -30.51
C ARG A 373 18.25 17.92 -29.91
N ASP A 374 18.77 19.12 -30.15
CA ASP A 374 20.04 19.56 -29.56
C ASP A 374 19.97 19.74 -28.04
N LEU A 375 18.78 19.87 -27.47
CA LEU A 375 18.59 19.82 -26.02
C LEU A 375 18.84 18.43 -25.45
N ILE A 376 18.68 17.36 -26.23
CA ILE A 376 18.95 15.97 -25.85
C ILE A 376 20.45 15.73 -25.98
N ARG A 377 21.16 15.45 -24.88
CA ARG A 377 22.64 15.27 -24.86
C ARG A 377 23.07 13.96 -25.45
N SER A 378 22.38 12.86 -25.17
CA SER A 378 22.75 11.51 -25.57
C SER A 378 22.47 11.27 -27.05
N SER A 379 23.47 10.81 -27.81
CA SER A 379 23.30 10.39 -29.21
C SER A 379 22.27 9.24 -29.32
N ARG A 380 22.30 8.29 -28.41
CA ARG A 380 21.37 7.15 -28.37
C ARG A 380 19.93 7.62 -28.12
N ALA A 381 19.73 8.60 -27.25
CA ALA A 381 18.40 9.16 -26.99
C ALA A 381 17.88 9.98 -28.18
N ARG A 382 18.78 10.64 -28.94
CA ARG A 382 18.42 11.34 -30.20
C ARG A 382 17.95 10.37 -31.28
N GLU A 383 18.46 9.13 -31.29
CA GLU A 383 17.99 8.09 -32.23
C GLU A 383 16.56 7.61 -31.89
N ILE A 384 16.18 7.61 -30.61
CA ILE A 384 14.82 7.21 -30.16
C ILE A 384 13.77 8.24 -30.57
N VAL A 385 14.17 9.50 -30.77
CA VAL A 385 13.30 10.61 -31.18
C VAL A 385 13.74 11.12 -32.54
N SER A 386 13.32 10.44 -33.62
CA SER A 386 13.64 10.85 -34.99
C SER A 386 12.91 12.13 -35.36
N GLU A 387 13.51 12.90 -36.28
CA GLU A 387 12.87 14.12 -36.81
C GLU A 387 11.54 13.80 -37.49
N GLU A 388 11.50 12.70 -38.23
CA GLU A 388 10.28 12.22 -38.91
C GLU A 388 9.17 11.88 -37.94
N GLU A 389 9.48 11.22 -36.80
CA GLU A 389 8.52 10.91 -35.79
C GLU A 389 7.95 12.19 -35.16
N ILE A 390 8.82 13.15 -34.81
CA ILE A 390 8.38 14.44 -34.26
C ILE A 390 7.46 15.14 -35.23
N LYS A 391 7.84 15.23 -36.54
CA LYS A 391 7.04 15.84 -37.59
C LYS A 391 5.69 15.17 -37.74
N SER A 392 5.66 13.84 -37.76
CA SER A 392 4.44 13.06 -37.92
C SER A 392 3.48 13.29 -36.74
N GLU A 393 3.96 13.27 -35.51
CA GLU A 393 3.14 13.50 -34.30
C GLU A 393 2.63 14.96 -34.24
N ILE A 394 3.44 15.93 -34.64
CA ILE A 394 3.01 17.35 -34.73
C ILE A 394 1.91 17.50 -35.80
N ALA A 395 2.11 16.91 -36.98
CA ALA A 395 1.11 16.91 -38.06
C ALA A 395 -0.20 16.27 -37.62
N SER A 396 -0.14 15.26 -36.75
CA SER A 396 -1.30 14.59 -36.14
C SER A 396 -1.92 15.36 -34.95
N ARG A 397 -1.47 16.61 -34.71
CA ARG A 397 -1.87 17.49 -33.59
C ARG A 397 -1.62 16.90 -32.18
N ASN A 398 -0.72 15.94 -32.03
CA ASN A 398 -0.35 15.33 -30.76
C ASN A 398 0.75 16.13 -30.01
N ILE A 399 0.68 17.46 -30.05
CA ILE A 399 1.73 18.38 -29.56
C ILE A 399 2.10 18.09 -28.08
N ARG A 400 1.10 17.93 -27.23
CA ARG A 400 1.32 17.65 -25.80
C ARG A 400 2.07 16.33 -25.58
N ARG A 401 1.79 15.32 -26.38
CA ARG A 401 2.46 14.02 -26.33
C ARG A 401 3.93 14.14 -26.76
N VAL A 402 4.20 14.88 -27.81
CA VAL A 402 5.56 15.16 -28.28
C VAL A 402 6.37 15.90 -27.21
N ALA A 403 5.83 16.98 -26.66
CA ALA A 403 6.49 17.75 -25.61
C ALA A 403 6.80 16.89 -24.39
N ARG A 404 5.85 16.06 -23.94
CA ARG A 404 6.04 15.14 -22.83
C ARG A 404 7.11 14.09 -23.11
N LYS A 405 7.14 13.49 -24.32
CA LYS A 405 8.16 12.50 -24.72
C LYS A 405 9.56 13.09 -24.71
N ILE A 406 9.73 14.25 -25.30
CA ILE A 406 11.02 14.96 -25.38
C ILE A 406 11.52 15.31 -23.97
N LEU A 407 10.66 15.90 -23.15
CA LEU A 407 11.04 16.27 -21.79
C LEU A 407 11.32 15.06 -20.92
N ALA A 408 10.57 13.96 -21.04
CA ALA A 408 10.85 12.74 -20.28
C ALA A 408 12.27 12.22 -20.55
N ILE A 409 12.70 12.23 -21.81
CA ILE A 409 14.07 11.85 -22.19
C ILE A 409 15.11 12.82 -21.62
N MET A 410 14.86 14.11 -21.72
CA MET A 410 15.78 15.13 -21.16
C MET A 410 15.92 14.99 -19.64
N LEU A 411 14.83 14.69 -18.94
CA LEU A 411 14.81 14.50 -17.50
C LEU A 411 15.51 13.20 -17.05
N GLU A 412 15.53 12.17 -17.90
CA GLU A 412 16.31 10.95 -17.64
C GLU A 412 17.82 11.16 -17.75
N GLU A 413 18.23 12.02 -18.64
CA GLU A 413 19.66 12.27 -18.93
C GLU A 413 20.35 13.18 -17.91
N ARG A 414 19.58 13.91 -17.10
CA ARG A 414 20.09 14.93 -16.19
C ARG A 414 19.71 14.65 -14.76
N SER A 415 20.69 14.58 -13.87
CA SER A 415 20.41 14.78 -12.46
C SER A 415 19.92 16.21 -12.29
N LEU A 416 18.67 16.38 -11.88
CA LEU A 416 17.99 17.67 -11.82
C LEU A 416 18.50 18.52 -10.65
N ALA A 417 19.72 19.02 -10.74
CA ALA A 417 20.13 20.16 -9.94
C ALA A 417 19.38 21.42 -10.43
N SER A 418 19.11 22.35 -9.54
CA SER A 418 18.39 23.60 -9.84
C SER A 418 18.97 24.37 -11.04
N ASP A 419 20.29 24.29 -11.21
CA ASP A 419 21.04 24.97 -12.28
C ASP A 419 20.77 24.35 -13.67
N ASP A 420 20.58 23.02 -13.73
CA ASP A 420 20.25 22.32 -14.97
C ASP A 420 18.85 22.70 -15.47
N ILE A 421 17.88 22.84 -14.56
CA ILE A 421 16.50 23.24 -14.90
C ILE A 421 16.50 24.68 -15.44
N SER A 422 17.20 25.59 -14.79
CA SER A 422 17.33 26.99 -15.22
C SER A 422 18.00 27.10 -16.60
N SER A 423 19.05 26.31 -16.84
CA SER A 423 19.74 26.22 -18.12
C SER A 423 18.82 25.71 -19.25
N ILE A 424 17.97 24.73 -18.99
CA ILE A 424 17.00 24.20 -19.97
C ILE A 424 15.94 25.26 -20.27
N ILE A 425 15.41 25.94 -19.24
CA ILE A 425 14.43 27.01 -19.41
C ILE A 425 15.01 28.14 -20.30
N SER A 426 16.20 28.67 -19.93
CA SER A 426 16.85 29.73 -20.69
C SER A 426 17.02 29.35 -22.13
N ARG A 427 17.45 28.13 -22.44
CA ARG A 427 17.67 27.68 -23.80
C ARG A 427 16.37 27.49 -24.60
N ILE A 428 15.29 27.06 -23.97
CA ILE A 428 13.96 27.02 -24.64
C ILE A 428 13.44 28.45 -24.87
N GLU A 429 13.64 29.33 -23.88
CA GLU A 429 13.27 30.74 -24.01
C GLU A 429 14.09 31.49 -25.09
N GLU A 430 15.37 31.15 -25.22
CA GLU A 430 16.21 31.63 -26.33
C GLU A 430 15.64 31.17 -27.70
N ILE A 431 15.30 29.88 -27.84
CA ILE A 431 14.68 29.34 -29.04
C ILE A 431 13.36 30.08 -29.35
N ILE A 432 12.55 30.37 -28.32
CA ILE A 432 11.29 31.10 -28.44
C ILE A 432 11.57 32.61 -28.74
N GLY A 433 12.56 33.21 -28.07
CA GLY A 433 12.95 34.62 -28.19
C GLY A 433 13.58 34.96 -29.54
N PHE A 434 14.47 34.13 -30.05
CA PHE A 434 15.05 34.24 -31.38
C PHE A 434 13.96 34.25 -32.47
N MET A 435 12.83 33.60 -32.13
CA MET A 435 11.66 33.48 -33.02
C MET A 435 10.70 34.67 -32.99
N ARG A 436 10.84 35.61 -32.03
CA ARG A 436 10.06 36.85 -32.00
C ARG A 436 10.65 37.96 -32.86
N ASN A 437 11.92 37.84 -33.26
CA ASN A 437 12.68 38.87 -33.98
C ASN A 437 12.88 38.53 -35.45
N HIS A 438 12.32 37.44 -35.92
CA HIS A 438 12.27 37.03 -37.34
C HIS A 438 10.84 36.52 -37.67
#